data_282add7df8b321f372ddfd1d896d0a8d
#
_entry.id   282add7df8b321f372ddfd1d896d0a8d
#
_cell.length_a   1.000
_cell.length_b   1.000
_cell.length_c   1.000
_cell.angle_alpha   90.00
_cell.angle_beta   90.00
_cell.angle_gamma   90.00
#
_symmetry.space_group_name_H-M   'P 1'
#
loop_
_entity.id
_entity.type
_entity.pdbx_description
1 polymer ?
#
loop_
_entity_poly.entity_id
_entity_poly.type
_entity_poly.pdbx_seq_one_letter_code
_entity_poly.pdbx_strand_id
1 'polypeptide(L)'
;MSTVFDEAVSIEISQRVRRRLRILRELPTIPLLMLGLLAFVAIFAPVIAPHSKLDPVTPTPAQCEEKFGTDNCPYVDDLPPFWSPEGNLTTPLGTDFLGRDALSRLMYGARISLLVALTGTVVAGAIGTFLGVLPGYLGR
;
A
#
# COMPACT_ATOMS: atom_id res chain seq x y z
N MET A 1 -53.50 -6.60 15.09
CA MET A 1 -52.66 -7.69 14.59
C MET A 1 -51.46 -7.14 13.78
N SER A 2 -51.55 -5.93 13.21
CA SER A 2 -50.48 -5.24 12.46
C SER A 2 -49.34 -4.66 13.34
N THR A 3 -49.67 -4.19 14.56
CA THR A 3 -48.72 -3.55 15.44
C THR A 3 -47.67 -4.50 16.02
N VAL A 4 -48.01 -5.76 16.26
CA VAL A 4 -47.08 -6.80 16.77
C VAL A 4 -46.08 -7.24 15.68
N PHE A 5 -46.49 -7.21 14.41
CA PHE A 5 -45.64 -7.53 13.28
C PHE A 5 -44.58 -6.43 13.03
N ASP A 6 -44.97 -5.14 13.14
CA ASP A 6 -44.07 -4.01 12.96
C ASP A 6 -43.02 -3.95 14.08
N GLU A 7 -43.41 -4.28 15.32
CA GLU A 7 -42.48 -4.33 16.44
C GLU A 7 -41.45 -5.47 16.29
N ALA A 8 -41.89 -6.64 15.86
CA ALA A 8 -40.99 -7.78 15.63
C ALA A 8 -39.97 -7.50 14.51
N VAL A 9 -40.41 -6.88 13.41
CA VAL A 9 -39.54 -6.51 12.27
C VAL A 9 -38.53 -5.44 12.69
N SER A 10 -38.92 -4.45 13.48
CA SER A 10 -38.02 -3.40 13.96
C SER A 10 -36.95 -3.92 14.92
N ILE A 11 -37.28 -4.89 15.75
CA ILE A 11 -36.34 -5.55 16.68
C ILE A 11 -35.32 -6.38 15.88
N GLU A 12 -35.77 -7.11 14.87
CA GLU A 12 -34.89 -7.95 14.06
C GLU A 12 -33.89 -7.11 13.23
N ILE A 13 -34.34 -6.01 12.65
CA ILE A 13 -33.49 -5.05 11.92
C ILE A 13 -32.46 -4.40 12.88
N SER A 14 -32.94 -3.98 14.05
CA SER A 14 -32.06 -3.39 15.09
C SER A 14 -30.97 -4.37 15.56
N GLN A 15 -31.31 -5.65 15.73
CA GLN A 15 -30.34 -6.67 16.14
C GLN A 15 -29.33 -6.97 15.02
N ARG A 16 -29.76 -7.01 13.75
CA ARG A 16 -28.84 -7.20 12.60
C ARG A 16 -27.87 -6.02 12.46
N VAL A 17 -28.36 -4.80 12.62
CA VAL A 17 -27.52 -3.58 12.56
C VAL A 17 -26.54 -3.55 13.72
N ARG A 18 -26.99 -3.85 14.96
CA ARG A 18 -26.12 -3.91 16.13
C ARG A 18 -25.06 -5.01 16.03
N ARG A 19 -25.40 -6.16 15.44
CA ARG A 19 -24.45 -7.26 15.20
C ARG A 19 -23.38 -6.87 14.17
N ARG A 20 -23.77 -6.17 13.10
CA ARG A 20 -22.80 -5.64 12.11
C ARG A 20 -21.91 -4.55 12.69
N LEU A 21 -22.45 -3.67 13.51
CA LEU A 21 -21.69 -2.63 14.22
C LEU A 21 -20.71 -3.23 15.25
N ARG A 22 -21.07 -4.33 15.90
CA ARG A 22 -20.19 -5.04 16.82
C ARG A 22 -19.03 -5.70 16.09
N ILE A 23 -19.29 -6.31 14.93
CA ILE A 23 -18.25 -6.90 14.08
C ILE A 23 -17.27 -5.82 13.59
N LEU A 24 -17.76 -4.63 13.23
CA LEU A 24 -16.93 -3.49 12.86
C LEU A 24 -16.07 -2.96 14.03
N ARG A 25 -16.56 -3.09 15.27
CA ARG A 25 -15.85 -2.65 16.47
C ARG A 25 -14.81 -3.68 16.95
N GLU A 26 -15.01 -4.96 16.62
CA GLU A 26 -14.07 -6.05 16.90
C GLU A 26 -13.04 -6.26 15.77
N LEU A 27 -13.24 -5.61 14.60
CA LEU A 27 -12.23 -5.60 13.54
C LEU A 27 -10.93 -4.96 14.07
N PRO A 28 -9.80 -5.59 13.82
CA PRO A 28 -8.51 -5.03 14.20
C PRO A 28 -8.28 -3.75 13.42
N THR A 29 -8.64 -2.62 14.01
CA THR A 29 -8.62 -1.30 13.37
C THR A 29 -7.22 -0.90 12.91
N ILE A 30 -6.19 -1.31 13.67
CA ILE A 30 -4.79 -1.01 13.34
C ILE A 30 -4.36 -1.67 12.02
N PRO A 31 -4.50 -3.00 11.79
CA PRO A 31 -4.16 -3.62 10.52
C PRO A 31 -4.99 -3.09 9.35
N LEU A 32 -6.28 -2.81 9.58
CA LEU A 32 -7.15 -2.27 8.53
C LEU A 32 -6.72 -0.86 8.11
N LEU A 33 -6.33 -0.02 9.06
CA LEU A 33 -5.82 1.32 8.81
C LEU A 33 -4.48 1.26 8.09
N MET A 34 -3.57 0.36 8.48
CA MET A 34 -2.30 0.15 7.80
C MET A 34 -2.50 -0.32 6.36
N LEU A 35 -3.41 -1.28 6.14
CA LEU A 35 -3.74 -1.75 4.80
C LEU A 35 -4.36 -0.65 3.94
N GLY A 36 -5.26 0.14 4.52
CA GLY A 36 -5.88 1.29 3.86
C GLY A 36 -4.86 2.36 3.47
N LEU A 37 -3.91 2.67 4.37
CA LEU A 37 -2.82 3.60 4.10
C LEU A 37 -1.92 3.08 2.97
N LEU A 38 -1.56 1.80 3.00
CA LEU A 38 -0.73 1.18 1.98
C LEU A 38 -1.44 1.16 0.62
N ALA A 39 -2.74 0.85 0.59
CA ALA A 39 -3.56 0.93 -0.61
C ALA A 39 -3.67 2.36 -1.14
N PHE A 40 -3.84 3.34 -0.27
CA PHE A 40 -3.87 4.75 -0.62
C PHE A 40 -2.56 5.19 -1.29
N VAL A 41 -1.42 4.92 -0.64
CA VAL A 41 -0.10 5.23 -1.20
C VAL A 41 0.13 4.54 -2.55
N ALA A 42 -0.27 3.27 -2.69
CA ALA A 42 -0.12 2.54 -3.94
C ALA A 42 -0.97 3.09 -5.10
N ILE A 43 -2.21 3.53 -4.81
CA ILE A 43 -3.11 4.11 -5.82
C ILE A 43 -2.60 5.49 -6.25
N PHE A 44 -2.22 6.32 -5.28
CA PHE A 44 -1.78 7.69 -5.53
C PHE A 44 -0.28 7.83 -5.82
N ALA A 45 0.49 6.75 -5.84
CA ALA A 45 1.92 6.74 -6.14
C ALA A 45 2.30 7.59 -7.38
N PRO A 46 1.58 7.54 -8.53
CA PRO A 46 1.94 8.33 -9.70
C PRO A 46 1.83 9.85 -9.50
N VAL A 47 1.04 10.28 -8.51
CA VAL A 47 0.80 11.71 -8.21
C VAL A 47 1.68 12.19 -7.06
N ILE A 48 1.92 11.32 -6.09
CA ILE A 48 2.63 11.67 -4.84
C ILE A 48 4.13 11.47 -4.97
N ALA A 49 4.57 10.52 -5.80
CA ALA A 49 6.01 10.24 -5.95
C ALA A 49 6.75 11.44 -6.53
N PRO A 50 7.79 11.95 -5.84
CA PRO A 50 8.50 13.14 -6.29
C PRO A 50 9.31 12.91 -7.57
N HIS A 51 9.76 11.70 -7.81
CA HIS A 51 10.63 11.36 -8.94
C HIS A 51 10.15 10.11 -9.70
N SER A 52 10.69 9.91 -10.91
CA SER A 52 10.50 8.68 -11.67
C SER A 52 11.11 7.48 -10.94
N LYS A 53 10.45 6.32 -11.05
CA LYS A 53 10.95 5.07 -10.46
C LYS A 53 12.19 4.49 -11.16
N LEU A 54 12.47 4.91 -12.39
CA LEU A 54 13.49 4.33 -13.25
C LEU A 54 14.68 5.26 -13.46
N ASP A 55 14.42 6.56 -13.52
CA ASP A 55 15.46 7.53 -13.83
C ASP A 55 16.20 7.93 -12.54
N PRO A 56 17.53 8.14 -12.62
CA PRO A 56 18.28 8.71 -11.51
C PRO A 56 17.82 10.15 -11.27
N VAL A 57 17.90 10.58 -10.02
CA VAL A 57 17.63 11.97 -9.64
C VAL A 57 18.74 12.84 -10.20
N THR A 58 18.39 13.93 -10.88
CA THR A 58 19.36 14.90 -11.35
C THR A 58 20.07 15.54 -10.16
N PRO A 59 21.38 15.38 -10.04
CA PRO A 59 22.13 15.93 -8.91
C PRO A 59 22.26 17.44 -9.03
N THR A 60 22.45 18.10 -7.88
CA THR A 60 22.84 19.51 -7.87
C THR A 60 24.34 19.64 -8.13
N PRO A 61 24.82 20.76 -8.71
CA PRO A 61 26.25 20.99 -8.95
C PRO A 61 27.11 20.80 -7.69
N ALA A 62 26.62 21.25 -6.52
CA ALA A 62 27.29 21.09 -5.25
C ALA A 62 27.48 19.61 -4.85
N GLN A 63 26.52 18.75 -5.11
CA GLN A 63 26.59 17.31 -4.84
C GLN A 63 27.59 16.61 -5.77
N CYS A 64 27.69 17.09 -7.03
CA CYS A 64 28.67 16.58 -7.96
C CYS A 64 30.09 16.98 -7.59
N GLU A 65 30.31 18.23 -7.20
CA GLU A 65 31.60 18.75 -6.78
C GLU A 65 32.12 18.04 -5.54
N GLU A 66 31.24 17.82 -4.54
CA GLU A 66 31.60 17.14 -3.29
C GLU A 66 32.03 15.68 -3.52
N LYS A 67 31.32 14.94 -4.38
CA LYS A 67 31.55 13.50 -4.56
C LYS A 67 32.54 13.16 -5.70
N PHE A 68 32.56 13.96 -6.77
CA PHE A 68 33.35 13.70 -7.97
C PHE A 68 34.34 14.82 -8.34
N GLY A 69 34.30 15.95 -7.62
CA GLY A 69 35.15 17.10 -7.92
C GLY A 69 34.84 17.78 -9.28
N THR A 70 33.62 17.62 -9.77
CA THR A 70 33.15 18.18 -11.04
C THR A 70 31.76 18.75 -10.90
N ASP A 71 31.46 19.86 -11.57
CA ASP A 71 30.14 20.51 -11.54
C ASP A 71 29.04 19.72 -12.25
N ASN A 72 29.40 18.65 -12.98
CA ASN A 72 28.45 17.88 -13.78
C ASN A 72 28.73 16.37 -13.65
N CYS A 73 27.79 15.68 -13.07
CA CYS A 73 27.80 14.23 -12.95
C CYS A 73 26.45 13.64 -13.40
N PRO A 74 26.40 12.41 -13.94
CA PRO A 74 25.17 11.81 -14.42
C PRO A 74 24.19 11.44 -13.28
N TYR A 75 24.71 11.13 -12.10
CA TYR A 75 23.95 10.82 -10.88
C TYR A 75 24.86 10.85 -9.65
N VAL A 76 24.26 10.98 -8.48
CA VAL A 76 24.93 10.78 -7.18
C VAL A 76 24.27 9.62 -6.48
N ASP A 77 25.06 8.60 -6.21
CA ASP A 77 24.64 7.40 -5.49
C ASP A 77 24.73 7.60 -3.98
N ASP A 78 23.98 6.79 -3.24
CA ASP A 78 24.03 6.70 -1.78
C ASP A 78 23.86 8.04 -1.04
N LEU A 79 23.00 8.93 -1.54
CA LEU A 79 22.63 10.14 -0.78
C LEU A 79 21.93 9.74 0.51
N PRO A 80 22.32 10.31 1.65
CA PRO A 80 21.71 9.99 2.91
C PRO A 80 20.29 10.56 3.03
N PRO A 81 19.44 9.98 3.90
CA PRO A 81 18.07 10.46 4.13
C PRO A 81 18.06 11.83 4.82
N PHE A 82 16.90 12.52 4.75
CA PHE A 82 16.74 13.92 5.19
C PHE A 82 17.09 14.19 6.67
N TRP A 83 17.06 13.17 7.53
CA TRP A 83 17.45 13.29 8.96
C TRP A 83 18.96 13.22 9.20
N SER A 84 19.74 12.98 8.17
CA SER A 84 21.20 13.05 8.21
C SER A 84 21.68 14.49 7.97
N PRO A 85 22.83 14.90 8.53
CA PRO A 85 23.40 16.24 8.31
C PRO A 85 23.61 16.60 6.84
N GLU A 86 23.86 15.62 5.99
CA GLU A 86 24.10 15.76 4.54
C GLU A 86 22.83 15.44 3.71
N GLY A 87 21.69 15.17 4.37
CA GLY A 87 20.44 14.80 3.73
C GLY A 87 19.72 15.97 3.08
N ASN A 88 18.97 15.68 1.99
CA ASN A 88 18.20 16.68 1.26
C ASN A 88 16.71 16.33 1.26
N LEU A 89 15.85 17.36 1.29
CA LEU A 89 14.38 17.20 1.19
C LEU A 89 13.91 16.78 -0.21
N THR A 90 14.75 16.94 -1.23
CA THR A 90 14.42 16.47 -2.60
C THR A 90 14.38 14.96 -2.70
N THR A 91 15.17 14.26 -1.89
CA THR A 91 15.20 12.80 -1.77
C THR A 91 15.02 12.40 -0.31
N PRO A 92 13.78 12.39 0.22
CA PRO A 92 13.57 12.25 1.66
C PRO A 92 14.12 10.97 2.29
N LEU A 93 14.12 9.86 1.56
CA LEU A 93 14.71 8.59 2.00
C LEU A 93 16.10 8.34 1.41
N GLY A 94 16.69 9.36 0.79
CA GLY A 94 17.96 9.24 0.09
C GLY A 94 17.84 8.56 -1.26
N THR A 95 18.99 8.24 -1.87
CA THR A 95 19.08 7.52 -3.15
C THR A 95 19.71 6.15 -2.97
N ASP A 96 19.46 5.26 -3.92
CA ASP A 96 20.15 3.97 -4.00
C ASP A 96 21.51 4.11 -4.74
N PHE A 97 22.22 2.99 -4.86
CA PHE A 97 23.50 2.91 -5.57
C PHE A 97 23.43 3.26 -7.07
N LEU A 98 22.23 3.45 -7.63
CA LEU A 98 22.00 3.93 -9.01
C LEU A 98 21.52 5.38 -9.03
N GLY A 99 21.58 6.09 -7.91
CA GLY A 99 21.12 7.47 -7.81
C GLY A 99 19.60 7.64 -7.88
N ARG A 100 18.82 6.59 -7.68
CA ARG A 100 17.34 6.63 -7.78
C ARG A 100 16.72 6.94 -6.43
N ASP A 101 15.66 7.74 -6.42
CA ASP A 101 14.93 8.09 -5.19
C ASP A 101 14.29 6.86 -4.54
N ALA A 102 14.75 6.56 -3.32
CA ALA A 102 14.29 5.41 -2.55
C ALA A 102 12.80 5.52 -2.17
N LEU A 103 12.29 6.72 -1.89
CA LEU A 103 10.89 6.95 -1.55
C LEU A 103 9.97 6.64 -2.74
N SER A 104 10.30 7.17 -3.92
CA SER A 104 9.53 6.91 -5.14
C SER A 104 9.51 5.41 -5.47
N ARG A 105 10.63 4.72 -5.34
CA ARG A 105 10.70 3.27 -5.54
C ARG A 105 9.85 2.48 -4.54
N LEU A 106 9.84 2.89 -3.27
CA LEU A 106 9.01 2.26 -2.25
C LEU A 106 7.51 2.39 -2.57
N MET A 107 7.07 3.58 -2.99
CA MET A 107 5.68 3.84 -3.37
C MET A 107 5.24 3.00 -4.58
N TYR A 108 6.05 2.94 -5.63
CA TYR A 108 5.77 2.09 -6.79
C TYR A 108 5.87 0.60 -6.48
N GLY A 109 6.81 0.21 -5.60
CA GLY A 109 6.93 -1.16 -5.10
C GLY A 109 5.68 -1.62 -4.35
N ALA A 110 5.11 -0.77 -3.50
CA ALA A 110 3.85 -1.04 -2.80
C ALA A 110 2.70 -1.35 -3.77
N ARG A 111 2.62 -0.62 -4.89
CA ARG A 111 1.62 -0.86 -5.94
C ARG A 111 1.75 -2.25 -6.57
N ILE A 112 2.98 -2.63 -6.91
CA ILE A 112 3.26 -3.94 -7.50
C ILE A 112 2.95 -5.06 -6.49
N SER A 113 3.35 -4.90 -5.24
CA SER A 113 3.09 -5.85 -4.16
C SER A 113 1.58 -6.07 -3.94
N LEU A 114 0.78 -5.00 -3.95
CA LEU A 114 -0.67 -5.11 -3.82
C LEU A 114 -1.31 -5.83 -5.01
N LEU A 115 -0.87 -5.55 -6.25
CA LEU A 115 -1.37 -6.24 -7.43
C LEU A 115 -1.07 -7.74 -7.36
N VAL A 116 0.16 -8.11 -7.01
CA VAL A 116 0.57 -9.51 -6.87
C VAL A 116 -0.21 -10.20 -5.75
N ALA A 117 -0.35 -9.55 -4.59
CA ALA A 117 -1.11 -10.10 -3.47
C ALA A 117 -2.59 -10.30 -3.82
N LEU A 118 -3.21 -9.33 -4.49
CA LEU A 118 -4.62 -9.41 -4.89
C LEU A 118 -4.85 -10.53 -5.91
N THR A 119 -4.03 -10.57 -6.96
CA THR A 119 -4.15 -11.61 -7.99
C THR A 119 -3.89 -13.00 -7.42
N GLY A 120 -2.87 -13.16 -6.57
CA GLY A 120 -2.59 -14.42 -5.88
C GLY A 120 -3.75 -14.87 -4.99
N THR A 121 -4.35 -13.95 -4.24
CA THR A 121 -5.51 -14.25 -3.37
C THR A 121 -6.73 -14.69 -4.19
N VAL A 122 -7.03 -14.01 -5.28
CA VAL A 122 -8.16 -14.36 -6.16
C VAL A 122 -7.96 -15.74 -6.77
N VAL A 123 -6.78 -16.02 -7.30
CA VAL A 123 -6.46 -17.34 -7.91
C VAL A 123 -6.52 -18.45 -6.86
N ALA A 124 -5.88 -18.27 -5.71
CA ALA A 124 -5.90 -19.23 -4.63
C ALA A 124 -7.32 -19.47 -4.09
N GLY A 125 -8.09 -18.40 -3.93
CA GLY A 125 -9.49 -18.48 -3.52
C GLY A 125 -10.38 -19.22 -4.51
N ALA A 126 -10.21 -18.96 -5.80
CA ALA A 126 -10.94 -19.65 -6.86
C ALA A 126 -10.64 -21.17 -6.86
N ILE A 127 -9.34 -21.52 -6.85
CA ILE A 127 -8.91 -22.92 -6.83
C ILE A 127 -9.37 -23.61 -5.54
N GLY A 128 -9.17 -22.98 -4.37
CA GLY A 128 -9.56 -23.52 -3.08
C GLY A 128 -11.07 -23.75 -2.98
N THR A 129 -11.87 -22.80 -3.46
CA THR A 129 -13.34 -22.93 -3.50
C THR A 129 -13.77 -24.05 -4.44
N PHE A 130 -13.17 -24.13 -5.63
CA PHE A 130 -13.48 -25.19 -6.59
C PHE A 130 -13.16 -26.57 -6.03
N LEU A 131 -11.97 -26.76 -5.47
CA LEU A 131 -11.55 -28.02 -4.86
C LEU A 131 -12.33 -28.36 -3.59
N GLY A 132 -12.78 -27.35 -2.82
CA GLY A 132 -13.58 -27.54 -1.61
C GLY A 132 -15.04 -27.92 -1.89
N VAL A 133 -15.63 -27.31 -2.89
CA VAL A 133 -17.04 -27.56 -3.25
C VAL A 133 -17.21 -28.92 -3.94
N LEU A 134 -16.24 -29.35 -4.78
CA LEU A 134 -16.33 -30.60 -5.51
C LEU A 134 -16.55 -31.83 -4.60
N PRO A 135 -15.72 -32.11 -3.59
CA PRO A 135 -15.93 -33.25 -2.71
C PRO A 135 -17.16 -33.06 -1.81
N GLY A 136 -17.50 -31.82 -1.42
CA GLY A 136 -18.71 -31.53 -0.66
C GLY A 136 -20.00 -31.86 -1.43
N TYR A 137 -19.99 -31.73 -2.74
CA TYR A 137 -21.14 -32.03 -3.60
C TYR A 137 -21.17 -33.50 -4.08
N LEU A 138 -20.01 -34.10 -4.36
CA LEU A 138 -19.87 -35.49 -4.79
C LEU A 138 -19.77 -36.50 -3.65
N GLY A 139 -19.38 -36.05 -2.45
CA GLY A 139 -19.23 -36.89 -1.27
C GLY A 139 -20.55 -37.16 -0.58
N ARG A 140 -21.28 -38.18 -1.05
CA ARG A 140 -22.45 -38.73 -0.40
C ARG A 140 -22.08 -40.04 0.29
#